data_4857818c3f8be1dc0cbc6ff951d2d843
#
_entry.id   4857818c3f8be1dc0cbc6ff951d2d843
#
_cell.length_a   1.000
_cell.length_b   1.000
_cell.length_c   1.000
_cell.angle_alpha   90.00
_cell.angle_beta   90.00
_cell.angle_gamma   90.00
#
_symmetry.space_group_name_H-M   'P 1'
#
loop_
_entity.id
_entity.type
_entity.pdbx_description
1 polymer ?
#
loop_
_entity_poly.entity_id
_entity_poly.type
_entity_poly.pdbx_seq_one_letter_code
_entity_poly.pdbx_strand_id
1 'polypeptide(L)'
;MPTRLVAACVLGAALLPALAPAADEAAVTAAIAKAAAFLAASQAEDGSLSADLGPAVTGLAVTALVRSGTPADDPVVTKALDYLLGFRQPDGGIYAPGSPVANYETSIAMLALAACDAEGRLADEIDGAKTFVKKLQWDDGEGKDANDPAYGGAGYGKKSRPDLSNTAFMIEALRTVGDSESDPAIQRALAFVSRTQNLPGPHNPLPFPEKNPDGGFYYTPAAGGESQAGTTAGGGLRSYASMTYAGLKSMIFAGLGRDDPRVKAAIEWLKKHYTFEENPGMGQAGLYYYYHTASKALDVLGPDTFTDAAGRAHDWRDELTTALVSRQRKDGSWVNANERWLEGEPVLVTSYALLALANCRR
;
A
#
# COMPACT_ATOMS: atom_id res chain seq x y z
N MET A 1 76.50 -5.04 -7.08
CA MET A 1 75.48 -4.12 -7.70
C MET A 1 74.11 -4.70 -7.35
N PRO A 2 73.32 -4.09 -6.52
CA PRO A 2 71.96 -4.60 -6.19
C PRO A 2 70.93 -3.96 -7.15
N THR A 3 70.18 -4.82 -7.78
CA THR A 3 69.06 -4.52 -8.68
C THR A 3 67.86 -3.97 -7.88
N ARG A 4 67.43 -2.77 -8.13
CA ARG A 4 66.22 -2.15 -7.56
C ARG A 4 65.00 -2.67 -8.31
N LEU A 5 64.09 -3.39 -7.64
CA LEU A 5 62.73 -3.64 -8.11
C LEU A 5 61.88 -2.35 -7.90
N VAL A 6 61.32 -1.85 -8.99
CA VAL A 6 60.31 -0.77 -8.96
C VAL A 6 58.94 -1.47 -8.91
N ALA A 7 58.26 -1.31 -7.80
CA ALA A 7 56.86 -1.78 -7.66
C ALA A 7 55.98 -0.69 -8.31
N ALA A 8 55.29 -1.04 -9.38
CA ALA A 8 54.21 -0.22 -9.96
C ALA A 8 52.92 -0.41 -9.19
N CYS A 9 52.50 0.62 -8.44
CA CYS A 9 51.15 0.67 -7.87
C CYS A 9 50.15 0.99 -8.99
N VAL A 10 49.31 0.01 -9.36
CA VAL A 10 48.13 0.24 -10.19
C VAL A 10 47.03 0.75 -9.27
N LEU A 11 46.73 2.06 -9.35
CA LEU A 11 45.54 2.63 -8.76
C LEU A 11 44.35 2.15 -9.60
N GLY A 12 43.58 1.22 -9.12
CA GLY A 12 42.29 0.87 -9.64
C GLY A 12 41.29 2.00 -9.30
N ALA A 13 40.91 2.82 -10.27
CA ALA A 13 39.81 3.74 -10.14
C ALA A 13 38.52 2.91 -10.03
N ALA A 14 37.93 2.87 -8.85
CA ALA A 14 36.57 2.35 -8.67
C ALA A 14 35.62 3.31 -9.42
N LEU A 15 35.08 2.87 -10.55
CA LEU A 15 33.94 3.52 -11.20
C LEU A 15 32.74 3.42 -10.24
N LEU A 16 32.42 4.51 -9.55
CA LEU A 16 31.14 4.65 -8.87
C LEU A 16 30.04 4.56 -9.96
N PRO A 17 29.03 3.72 -9.81
CA PRO A 17 27.92 3.69 -10.75
C PRO A 17 27.28 5.08 -10.75
N ALA A 18 27.10 5.65 -11.93
CA ALA A 18 26.37 6.91 -12.10
C ALA A 18 24.95 6.71 -11.58
N LEU A 19 24.51 7.57 -10.67
CA LEU A 19 23.10 7.70 -10.30
C LEU A 19 22.33 7.96 -11.59
N ALA A 20 21.19 7.29 -11.76
CA ALA A 20 20.26 7.61 -12.82
C ALA A 20 19.91 9.12 -12.74
N PRO A 21 19.75 9.80 -13.88
CA PRO A 21 19.36 11.21 -13.85
C PRO A 21 18.06 11.35 -13.07
N ALA A 22 18.00 12.36 -12.17
CA ALA A 22 16.79 12.69 -11.42
C ALA A 22 15.61 12.87 -12.38
N ALA A 23 14.41 12.43 -11.95
CA ALA A 23 13.21 12.65 -12.74
C ALA A 23 13.03 14.14 -13.01
N ASP A 24 12.75 14.51 -14.26
CA ASP A 24 12.48 15.89 -14.64
C ASP A 24 11.23 16.40 -13.91
N GLU A 25 11.39 17.33 -12.98
CA GLU A 25 10.31 17.89 -12.16
C GLU A 25 9.18 18.47 -13.02
N ALA A 26 9.49 19.04 -14.17
CA ALA A 26 8.49 19.52 -15.12
C ALA A 26 7.70 18.36 -15.73
N ALA A 27 8.34 17.23 -16.04
CA ALA A 27 7.68 16.03 -16.55
C ALA A 27 6.76 15.40 -15.48
N VAL A 28 7.18 15.39 -14.22
CA VAL A 28 6.37 14.91 -13.08
C VAL A 28 5.13 15.77 -12.89
N THR A 29 5.32 17.10 -12.85
CA THR A 29 4.21 18.07 -12.73
C THR A 29 3.21 17.91 -13.88
N ALA A 30 3.72 17.76 -15.11
CA ALA A 30 2.88 17.53 -16.29
C ALA A 30 2.13 16.20 -16.22
N ALA A 31 2.75 15.14 -15.70
CA ALA A 31 2.12 13.83 -15.54
C ALA A 31 0.98 13.88 -14.51
N ILE A 32 1.20 14.54 -13.37
CA ILE A 32 0.17 14.76 -12.35
C ILE A 32 -0.99 15.55 -12.92
N ALA A 33 -0.73 16.67 -13.63
CA ALA A 33 -1.76 17.50 -14.22
C ALA A 33 -2.61 16.74 -15.26
N LYS A 34 -1.99 15.91 -16.11
CA LYS A 34 -2.70 15.07 -17.07
C LYS A 34 -3.57 14.02 -16.38
N ALA A 35 -3.07 13.39 -15.31
CA ALA A 35 -3.81 12.41 -14.54
C ALA A 35 -5.04 13.03 -13.85
N ALA A 36 -4.88 14.20 -13.25
CA ALA A 36 -5.99 14.94 -12.64
C ALA A 36 -7.04 15.32 -13.68
N ALA A 37 -6.61 15.80 -14.86
CA ALA A 37 -7.52 16.12 -15.97
C ALA A 37 -8.26 14.86 -16.49
N PHE A 38 -7.59 13.71 -16.58
CA PHE A 38 -8.21 12.44 -16.94
C PHE A 38 -9.29 12.04 -15.93
N LEU A 39 -8.98 12.08 -14.63
CA LEU A 39 -9.96 11.74 -13.58
C LEU A 39 -11.14 12.70 -13.61
N ALA A 40 -10.91 14.00 -13.76
CA ALA A 40 -11.99 14.99 -13.87
C ALA A 40 -12.89 14.74 -15.09
N ALA A 41 -12.31 14.38 -16.25
CA ALA A 41 -13.04 14.04 -17.46
C ALA A 41 -13.80 12.70 -17.37
N SER A 42 -13.40 11.82 -16.45
CA SER A 42 -14.03 10.50 -16.21
C SER A 42 -15.17 10.58 -15.21
N GLN A 43 -15.39 11.73 -14.57
CA GLN A 43 -16.45 11.89 -13.57
C GLN A 43 -17.84 11.94 -14.20
N ALA A 44 -18.74 11.08 -13.73
CA ALA A 44 -20.14 11.06 -14.13
C ALA A 44 -20.95 12.23 -13.54
N GLU A 45 -22.18 12.43 -14.02
CA GLU A 45 -23.07 13.50 -13.55
C GLU A 45 -23.42 13.40 -12.06
N ASP A 46 -23.49 12.19 -11.52
CA ASP A 46 -23.74 11.94 -10.09
C ASP A 46 -22.51 12.11 -9.18
N GLY A 47 -21.35 12.40 -9.76
CA GLY A 47 -20.08 12.57 -9.04
C GLY A 47 -19.24 11.30 -8.96
N SER A 48 -19.74 10.16 -9.39
CA SER A 48 -19.00 8.91 -9.36
C SER A 48 -17.81 8.89 -10.33
N LEU A 49 -16.82 8.06 -9.96
CA LEU A 49 -15.72 7.67 -10.81
C LEU A 49 -15.69 6.13 -10.83
N SER A 50 -16.11 5.51 -11.96
CA SER A 50 -16.30 4.05 -12.10
C SER A 50 -17.35 3.48 -11.14
N ALA A 51 -18.61 3.98 -11.22
CA ALA A 51 -19.72 3.58 -10.35
C ALA A 51 -19.96 2.04 -10.32
N ASP A 52 -19.74 1.36 -11.44
CA ASP A 52 -19.91 -0.10 -11.58
C ASP A 52 -18.99 -0.90 -10.63
N LEU A 53 -17.92 -0.29 -10.15
CA LEU A 53 -16.96 -0.89 -9.21
C LEU A 53 -17.23 -0.49 -7.74
N GLY A 54 -18.34 0.19 -7.48
CA GLY A 54 -18.71 0.69 -6.15
C GLY A 54 -17.98 1.96 -5.73
N PRO A 55 -18.27 2.48 -4.52
CA PRO A 55 -17.78 3.80 -4.08
C PRO A 55 -16.26 3.84 -3.80
N ALA A 56 -15.59 2.69 -3.60
CA ALA A 56 -14.17 2.67 -3.25
C ALA A 56 -13.28 3.30 -4.33
N VAL A 57 -13.57 3.08 -5.62
CA VAL A 57 -12.76 3.66 -6.71
C VAL A 57 -12.88 5.19 -6.72
N THR A 58 -14.09 5.72 -6.49
CA THR A 58 -14.30 7.16 -6.31
C THR A 58 -13.53 7.69 -5.10
N GLY A 59 -13.52 6.97 -3.98
CA GLY A 59 -12.75 7.35 -2.78
C GLY A 59 -11.24 7.36 -3.01
N LEU A 60 -10.70 6.38 -3.74
CA LEU A 60 -9.29 6.38 -4.14
C LEU A 60 -8.96 7.58 -5.02
N ALA A 61 -9.83 7.91 -6.00
CA ALA A 61 -9.63 9.04 -6.90
C ALA A 61 -9.66 10.38 -6.14
N VAL A 62 -10.60 10.57 -5.20
CA VAL A 62 -10.65 11.76 -4.31
C VAL A 62 -9.34 11.90 -3.54
N THR A 63 -8.91 10.83 -2.87
CA THR A 63 -7.65 10.83 -2.10
C THR A 63 -6.46 11.16 -3.00
N ALA A 64 -6.41 10.58 -4.20
CA ALA A 64 -5.34 10.79 -5.17
C ALA A 64 -5.29 12.23 -5.67
N LEU A 65 -6.43 12.82 -6.04
CA LEU A 65 -6.54 14.21 -6.48
C LEU A 65 -6.05 15.17 -5.40
N VAL A 66 -6.60 15.06 -4.19
CA VAL A 66 -6.25 15.99 -3.10
C VAL A 66 -4.78 15.87 -2.69
N ARG A 67 -4.25 14.65 -2.52
CA ARG A 67 -2.84 14.45 -2.18
C ARG A 67 -1.89 14.90 -3.28
N SER A 68 -2.35 14.94 -4.52
CA SER A 68 -1.55 15.44 -5.66
C SER A 68 -1.61 16.96 -5.83
N GLY A 69 -2.42 17.64 -5.04
CA GLY A 69 -2.50 19.11 -5.00
C GLY A 69 -3.75 19.72 -5.61
N THR A 70 -4.75 18.91 -6.00
CA THR A 70 -6.09 19.43 -6.32
C THR A 70 -6.73 19.95 -5.04
N PRO A 71 -7.25 21.19 -4.99
CA PRO A 71 -7.92 21.72 -3.81
C PRO A 71 -9.10 20.86 -3.37
N ALA A 72 -9.34 20.76 -2.06
CA ALA A 72 -10.45 19.98 -1.53
C ALA A 72 -11.83 20.60 -1.87
N ASP A 73 -11.87 21.90 -2.18
CA ASP A 73 -13.05 22.63 -2.63
C ASP A 73 -13.20 22.66 -4.17
N ASP A 74 -12.33 21.99 -4.91
CA ASP A 74 -12.48 21.84 -6.36
C ASP A 74 -13.80 21.11 -6.69
N PRO A 75 -14.55 21.56 -7.71
CA PRO A 75 -15.84 20.96 -8.08
C PRO A 75 -15.78 19.45 -8.33
N VAL A 76 -14.68 18.92 -8.87
CA VAL A 76 -14.54 17.47 -9.10
C VAL A 76 -14.40 16.71 -7.77
N VAL A 77 -13.71 17.28 -6.80
CA VAL A 77 -13.51 16.68 -5.48
C VAL A 77 -14.81 16.74 -4.66
N THR A 78 -15.44 17.92 -4.58
CA THR A 78 -16.68 18.10 -3.80
C THR A 78 -17.80 17.21 -4.30
N LYS A 79 -17.99 17.13 -5.62
CA LYS A 79 -19.02 16.29 -6.23
C LYS A 79 -18.79 14.80 -5.99
N ALA A 80 -17.51 14.33 -6.05
CA ALA A 80 -17.16 12.97 -5.72
C ALA A 80 -17.32 12.66 -4.22
N LEU A 81 -17.03 13.64 -3.37
CA LEU A 81 -17.23 13.52 -1.92
C LEU A 81 -18.72 13.41 -1.57
N ASP A 82 -19.58 14.21 -2.20
CA ASP A 82 -21.04 14.13 -2.03
C ASP A 82 -21.57 12.76 -2.46
N TYR A 83 -21.05 12.21 -3.58
CA TYR A 83 -21.36 10.85 -4.02
C TYR A 83 -20.97 9.81 -2.94
N LEU A 84 -19.78 9.89 -2.36
CA LEU A 84 -19.34 8.98 -1.29
C LEU A 84 -20.23 9.08 -0.06
N LEU A 85 -20.58 10.29 0.37
CA LEU A 85 -21.45 10.53 1.52
C LEU A 85 -22.87 9.99 1.32
N GLY A 86 -23.30 9.80 0.08
CA GLY A 86 -24.55 9.12 -0.28
C GLY A 86 -24.57 7.63 0.11
N PHE A 87 -23.43 7.02 0.37
CA PHE A 87 -23.30 5.60 0.77
C PHE A 87 -23.23 5.37 2.28
N ARG A 88 -23.44 6.40 3.10
CA ARG A 88 -23.51 6.25 4.56
C ARG A 88 -24.63 5.27 4.95
N GLN A 89 -24.28 4.33 5.81
CA GLN A 89 -25.21 3.32 6.32
C GLN A 89 -25.56 3.58 7.80
N PRO A 90 -26.70 3.10 8.27
CA PRO A 90 -27.13 3.25 9.67
C PRO A 90 -26.15 2.64 10.69
N ASP A 91 -25.30 1.70 10.28
CA ASP A 91 -24.27 1.09 11.13
C ASP A 91 -22.96 1.90 11.19
N GLY A 92 -22.92 3.05 10.56
CA GLY A 92 -21.79 3.97 10.53
C GLY A 92 -20.82 3.72 9.36
N GLY A 93 -20.94 2.62 8.63
CA GLY A 93 -20.11 2.35 7.46
C GLY A 93 -20.47 3.23 6.26
N ILE A 94 -19.53 3.35 5.31
CA ILE A 94 -19.72 4.04 4.03
C ILE A 94 -19.47 3.01 2.92
N TYR A 95 -20.54 2.37 2.46
CA TYR A 95 -20.45 1.26 1.51
C TYR A 95 -21.77 1.08 0.74
N ALA A 96 -21.70 0.48 -0.45
CA ALA A 96 -22.89 0.21 -1.26
C ALA A 96 -23.83 -0.77 -0.54
N PRO A 97 -25.16 -0.56 -0.55
CA PRO A 97 -26.10 -1.47 0.08
C PRO A 97 -25.92 -2.91 -0.41
N GLY A 98 -25.72 -3.84 0.53
CA GLY A 98 -25.48 -5.24 0.22
C GLY A 98 -24.06 -5.58 -0.28
N SER A 99 -23.13 -4.64 -0.27
CA SER A 99 -21.76 -4.85 -0.72
C SER A 99 -21.06 -5.97 0.07
N PRO A 100 -20.39 -6.92 -0.60
CA PRO A 100 -19.55 -7.91 0.05
C PRO A 100 -18.19 -7.34 0.50
N VAL A 101 -17.87 -6.09 0.13
CA VAL A 101 -16.57 -5.45 0.37
C VAL A 101 -16.69 -4.20 1.28
N ALA A 102 -17.67 -4.19 2.17
CA ALA A 102 -18.03 -3.03 3.00
C ALA A 102 -16.86 -2.50 3.87
N ASN A 103 -15.95 -3.36 4.37
CA ASN A 103 -14.77 -2.91 5.09
C ASN A 103 -13.80 -2.15 4.16
N TYR A 104 -13.54 -2.70 2.96
CA TYR A 104 -12.68 -2.06 1.98
C TYR A 104 -13.22 -0.69 1.56
N GLU A 105 -14.52 -0.63 1.19
CA GLU A 105 -15.18 0.61 0.78
C GLU A 105 -15.14 1.67 1.89
N THR A 106 -15.44 1.28 3.14
CA THR A 106 -15.43 2.21 4.28
C THR A 106 -14.01 2.68 4.61
N SER A 107 -13.01 1.78 4.61
CA SER A 107 -11.62 2.16 4.87
C SER A 107 -11.09 3.15 3.84
N ILE A 108 -11.43 2.97 2.56
CA ILE A 108 -11.06 3.91 1.49
C ILE A 108 -11.83 5.24 1.64
N ALA A 109 -13.14 5.18 1.96
CA ALA A 109 -13.92 6.39 2.20
C ALA A 109 -13.33 7.22 3.35
N MET A 110 -12.90 6.60 4.44
CA MET A 110 -12.21 7.29 5.55
C MET A 110 -10.96 8.05 5.08
N LEU A 111 -10.16 7.47 4.18
CA LEU A 111 -8.99 8.15 3.61
C LEU A 111 -9.37 9.37 2.76
N ALA A 112 -10.47 9.27 2.00
CA ALA A 112 -10.99 10.36 1.19
C ALA A 112 -11.56 11.49 2.07
N LEU A 113 -12.37 11.14 3.07
CA LEU A 113 -12.91 12.11 4.04
C LEU A 113 -11.77 12.85 4.74
N ALA A 114 -10.78 12.13 5.29
CA ALA A 114 -9.64 12.73 5.98
C ALA A 114 -8.80 13.65 5.06
N ALA A 115 -8.69 13.34 3.77
CA ALA A 115 -7.97 14.18 2.81
C ALA A 115 -8.71 15.51 2.56
N CYS A 116 -10.04 15.51 2.66
CA CYS A 116 -10.89 16.68 2.39
C CYS A 116 -11.26 17.49 3.64
N ASP A 117 -11.08 16.93 4.84
CA ASP A 117 -11.59 17.50 6.09
C ASP A 117 -10.54 18.25 6.92
N ALA A 118 -9.95 19.29 6.35
CA ALA A 118 -9.01 20.13 7.08
C ALA A 118 -9.66 20.91 8.25
N GLU A 119 -10.99 21.06 8.27
CA GLU A 119 -11.73 21.87 9.24
C GLU A 119 -12.53 21.04 10.25
N GLY A 120 -12.50 19.71 10.18
CA GLY A 120 -13.23 18.82 11.08
C GLY A 120 -14.74 18.78 10.89
N ARG A 121 -15.24 19.13 9.69
CA ARG A 121 -16.68 19.16 9.38
C ARG A 121 -17.27 17.77 9.13
N LEU A 122 -16.43 16.77 8.88
CA LEU A 122 -16.81 15.39 8.60
C LEU A 122 -16.52 14.45 9.80
N ALA A 123 -16.36 15.03 10.98
CA ALA A 123 -15.98 14.29 12.19
C ALA A 123 -16.99 13.19 12.54
N ASP A 124 -18.28 13.45 12.43
CA ASP A 124 -19.34 12.47 12.73
C ASP A 124 -19.30 11.27 11.77
N GLU A 125 -19.11 11.52 10.48
CA GLU A 125 -18.97 10.49 9.45
C GLU A 125 -17.70 9.65 9.66
N ILE A 126 -16.59 10.30 9.98
CA ILE A 126 -15.31 9.64 10.29
C ILE A 126 -15.45 8.77 11.54
N ASP A 127 -16.06 9.26 12.61
CA ASP A 127 -16.23 8.50 13.85
C ASP A 127 -17.18 7.31 13.68
N GLY A 128 -18.24 7.46 12.88
CA GLY A 128 -19.11 6.36 12.47
C GLY A 128 -18.34 5.29 11.71
N ALA A 129 -17.56 5.69 10.71
CA ALA A 129 -16.75 4.80 9.88
C ALA A 129 -15.66 4.09 10.69
N LYS A 130 -14.98 4.79 11.61
CA LYS A 130 -14.02 4.20 12.57
C LYS A 130 -14.67 3.08 13.40
N THR A 131 -15.83 3.37 13.98
CA THR A 131 -16.58 2.40 14.78
C THR A 131 -16.95 1.19 13.96
N PHE A 132 -17.40 1.39 12.73
CA PHE A 132 -17.79 0.32 11.81
C PHE A 132 -16.61 -0.60 11.45
N VAL A 133 -15.46 -0.06 10.99
CA VAL A 133 -14.32 -0.90 10.58
C VAL A 133 -13.72 -1.66 11.76
N LYS A 134 -13.66 -1.04 12.96
CA LYS A 134 -13.20 -1.71 14.19
C LYS A 134 -14.12 -2.89 14.55
N LYS A 135 -15.44 -2.76 14.35
CA LYS A 135 -16.41 -3.83 14.61
C LYS A 135 -16.31 -5.00 13.62
N LEU A 136 -15.71 -4.80 12.44
CA LEU A 136 -15.51 -5.85 11.45
C LEU A 136 -14.21 -6.63 11.64
N GLN A 137 -13.36 -6.20 12.56
CA GLN A 137 -12.11 -6.89 12.88
C GLN A 137 -12.42 -8.24 13.53
N TRP A 138 -11.69 -9.28 13.11
CA TRP A 138 -11.82 -10.61 13.69
C TRP A 138 -11.19 -10.65 15.09
N ASP A 139 -12.02 -10.61 16.12
CA ASP A 139 -11.61 -10.65 17.53
C ASP A 139 -12.57 -11.49 18.39
N ASP A 140 -12.59 -11.24 19.68
CA ASP A 140 -13.47 -11.97 20.63
C ASP A 140 -14.96 -11.87 20.23
N GLY A 141 -15.36 -10.78 19.55
CA GLY A 141 -16.72 -10.58 19.03
C GLY A 141 -17.12 -11.61 17.97
N GLU A 142 -16.16 -12.06 17.16
CA GLU A 142 -16.30 -13.14 16.18
C GLU A 142 -15.92 -14.51 16.75
N GLY A 143 -15.69 -14.63 18.06
CA GLY A 143 -15.29 -15.86 18.74
C GLY A 143 -13.85 -16.27 18.41
N LYS A 144 -12.97 -15.31 18.13
CA LYS A 144 -11.56 -15.52 17.85
C LYS A 144 -10.70 -15.06 19.02
N ASP A 145 -9.97 -15.96 19.60
CA ASP A 145 -8.97 -15.63 20.63
C ASP A 145 -7.60 -15.30 20.00
N ALA A 146 -6.69 -14.83 20.85
CA ALA A 146 -5.35 -14.42 20.42
C ALA A 146 -4.51 -15.56 19.79
N ASN A 147 -4.94 -16.82 19.80
CA ASN A 147 -4.24 -17.94 19.16
C ASN A 147 -4.80 -18.25 17.77
N ASP A 148 -6.03 -17.79 17.46
CA ASP A 148 -6.64 -18.03 16.15
C ASP A 148 -5.86 -17.30 15.05
N PRO A 149 -5.53 -17.96 13.92
CA PRO A 149 -4.83 -17.32 12.80
C PRO A 149 -5.54 -16.10 12.20
N ALA A 150 -6.85 -15.97 12.38
CA ALA A 150 -7.64 -14.82 11.90
C ALA A 150 -7.64 -13.63 12.87
N TYR A 151 -7.26 -13.84 14.14
CA TYR A 151 -7.36 -12.82 15.19
C TYR A 151 -6.63 -11.52 14.81
N GLY A 152 -7.33 -10.41 14.94
CA GLY A 152 -6.85 -9.07 14.66
C GLY A 152 -6.91 -8.67 13.18
N GLY A 153 -7.21 -9.57 12.28
CA GLY A 153 -7.31 -9.27 10.85
C GLY A 153 -8.67 -8.70 10.45
N ALA A 154 -8.70 -8.05 9.29
CA ALA A 154 -9.91 -7.61 8.62
C ALA A 154 -9.94 -8.17 7.19
N GLY A 155 -11.11 -8.59 6.73
CA GLY A 155 -11.33 -9.02 5.34
C GLY A 155 -12.03 -7.95 4.52
N TYR A 156 -12.51 -8.29 3.34
CA TYR A 156 -13.22 -7.36 2.46
C TYR A 156 -14.51 -6.79 3.10
N GLY A 157 -15.24 -7.58 3.86
CA GLY A 157 -16.49 -7.16 4.49
C GLY A 157 -16.89 -8.07 5.64
N LYS A 158 -18.16 -7.99 6.06
CA LYS A 158 -18.73 -8.80 7.14
C LYS A 158 -18.49 -10.29 6.86
N LYS A 159 -17.89 -11.00 7.81
CA LYS A 159 -17.61 -12.46 7.74
C LYS A 159 -16.63 -12.88 6.62
N SER A 160 -16.01 -11.96 5.92
CA SER A 160 -14.96 -12.29 4.97
C SER A 160 -13.71 -12.78 5.70
N ARG A 161 -13.05 -13.80 5.14
CA ARG A 161 -11.74 -14.23 5.63
C ARG A 161 -10.78 -13.03 5.67
N PRO A 162 -10.08 -12.78 6.79
CA PRO A 162 -9.16 -11.67 6.90
C PRO A 162 -7.93 -11.90 6.02
N ASP A 163 -7.37 -10.81 5.52
CA ASP A 163 -6.16 -10.80 4.70
C ASP A 163 -5.32 -9.55 4.97
N LEU A 164 -4.05 -9.60 4.55
CA LEU A 164 -3.10 -8.52 4.83
C LEU A 164 -3.44 -7.23 4.08
N SER A 165 -3.98 -7.31 2.86
CA SER A 165 -4.33 -6.12 2.08
C SER A 165 -5.42 -5.31 2.77
N ASN A 166 -6.54 -5.95 3.12
CA ASN A 166 -7.65 -5.29 3.81
C ASN A 166 -7.28 -4.84 5.22
N THR A 167 -6.50 -5.62 5.95
CA THR A 167 -6.00 -5.23 7.27
C THR A 167 -5.08 -4.00 7.17
N ALA A 168 -4.22 -3.93 6.15
CA ALA A 168 -3.34 -2.79 5.93
C ALA A 168 -4.10 -1.49 5.58
N PHE A 169 -5.18 -1.58 4.78
CA PHE A 169 -6.06 -0.44 4.52
C PHE A 169 -6.79 0.03 5.79
N MET A 170 -7.30 -0.90 6.60
CA MET A 170 -7.93 -0.57 7.88
C MET A 170 -6.95 0.16 8.82
N ILE A 171 -5.73 -0.35 9.00
CA ILE A 171 -4.70 0.29 9.83
C ILE A 171 -4.38 1.69 9.30
N GLU A 172 -4.16 1.83 7.98
CA GLU A 172 -3.86 3.14 7.38
C GLU A 172 -5.01 4.13 7.58
N ALA A 173 -6.25 3.71 7.36
CA ALA A 173 -7.43 4.54 7.57
C ALA A 173 -7.53 5.02 9.03
N LEU A 174 -7.44 4.10 10.00
CA LEU A 174 -7.49 4.43 11.43
C LEU A 174 -6.38 5.40 11.84
N ARG A 175 -5.16 5.17 11.37
CA ARG A 175 -4.02 6.07 11.65
C ARG A 175 -4.19 7.45 10.99
N THR A 176 -4.72 7.50 9.79
CA THR A 176 -4.95 8.76 9.06
C THR A 176 -5.99 9.64 9.75
N VAL A 177 -7.02 9.03 10.35
CA VAL A 177 -8.07 9.76 11.09
C VAL A 177 -7.75 9.96 12.58
N GLY A 178 -6.51 9.76 12.99
CA GLY A 178 -5.98 10.18 14.30
C GLY A 178 -5.98 9.12 15.39
N ASP A 179 -6.33 7.87 15.14
CA ASP A 179 -6.17 6.82 16.14
C ASP A 179 -4.69 6.62 16.46
N SER A 180 -4.35 6.44 17.73
CA SER A 180 -2.97 6.26 18.17
C SER A 180 -2.44 4.87 17.77
N GLU A 181 -1.12 4.75 17.67
CA GLU A 181 -0.48 3.44 17.44
C GLU A 181 -0.80 2.42 18.54
N SER A 182 -1.11 2.89 19.75
CA SER A 182 -1.50 2.05 20.90
C SER A 182 -3.00 1.72 20.94
N ASP A 183 -3.80 2.14 19.95
CA ASP A 183 -5.22 1.77 19.88
C ASP A 183 -5.37 0.23 19.87
N PRO A 184 -6.27 -0.33 20.69
CA PRO A 184 -6.45 -1.78 20.78
C PRO A 184 -6.73 -2.47 19.44
N ALA A 185 -7.47 -1.84 18.52
CA ALA A 185 -7.73 -2.41 17.21
C ALA A 185 -6.44 -2.46 16.36
N ILE A 186 -5.61 -1.42 16.42
CA ILE A 186 -4.31 -1.38 15.74
C ILE A 186 -3.36 -2.43 16.31
N GLN A 187 -3.33 -2.61 17.63
CA GLN A 187 -2.47 -3.62 18.27
C GLN A 187 -2.93 -5.06 17.97
N ARG A 188 -4.26 -5.32 17.91
CA ARG A 188 -4.77 -6.59 17.42
C ARG A 188 -4.40 -6.82 15.94
N ALA A 189 -4.54 -5.79 15.11
CA ALA A 189 -4.15 -5.87 13.71
C ALA A 189 -2.65 -6.17 13.54
N LEU A 190 -1.78 -5.61 14.40
CA LEU A 190 -0.35 -5.92 14.42
C LEU A 190 -0.10 -7.42 14.69
N ALA A 191 -0.88 -8.07 15.56
CA ALA A 191 -0.77 -9.51 15.79
C ALA A 191 -1.07 -10.30 14.50
N PHE A 192 -2.15 -9.94 13.77
CA PHE A 192 -2.47 -10.54 12.47
C PHE A 192 -1.36 -10.30 11.43
N VAL A 193 -0.91 -9.05 11.28
CA VAL A 193 0.17 -8.67 10.35
C VAL A 193 1.44 -9.48 10.63
N SER A 194 1.81 -9.64 11.91
CA SER A 194 2.98 -10.44 12.29
C SER A 194 2.85 -11.91 11.86
N ARG A 195 1.63 -12.46 11.85
CA ARG A 195 1.36 -13.83 11.40
C ARG A 195 1.34 -14.02 9.89
N THR A 196 1.26 -12.93 9.12
CA THR A 196 1.41 -12.98 7.65
C THR A 196 2.86 -12.89 7.21
N GLN A 197 3.81 -12.76 8.15
CA GLN A 197 5.23 -12.70 7.85
C GLN A 197 5.88 -14.09 7.87
N ASN A 198 6.69 -14.39 6.90
CA ASN A 198 7.54 -15.59 6.84
C ASN A 198 8.76 -15.43 7.76
N LEU A 199 8.50 -15.18 9.04
CA LEU A 199 9.50 -15.03 10.09
C LEU A 199 9.09 -15.91 11.30
N PRO A 200 9.77 -17.07 11.53
CA PRO A 200 9.53 -17.88 12.71
C PRO A 200 9.86 -17.13 13.99
N GLY A 201 9.09 -17.31 15.04
CA GLY A 201 9.39 -16.69 16.34
C GLY A 201 8.15 -16.43 17.19
N PRO A 202 8.29 -15.72 18.32
CA PRO A 202 7.23 -15.56 19.30
C PRO A 202 6.01 -14.79 18.77
N HIS A 203 6.17 -13.99 17.73
CA HIS A 203 5.11 -13.22 17.10
C HIS A 203 4.37 -13.97 15.99
N ASN A 204 4.91 -15.11 15.54
CA ASN A 204 4.31 -15.97 14.53
C ASN A 204 4.54 -17.45 14.85
N PRO A 205 3.70 -18.06 15.70
CA PRO A 205 3.81 -19.47 16.10
C PRO A 205 3.23 -20.43 15.05
N LEU A 206 2.81 -19.94 13.89
CA LEU A 206 2.19 -20.75 12.84
C LEU A 206 3.24 -21.60 12.09
N PRO A 207 2.82 -22.71 11.45
CA PRO A 207 3.76 -23.61 10.79
C PRO A 207 4.29 -23.11 9.44
N PHE A 208 3.72 -22.03 8.87
CA PHE A 208 4.06 -21.55 7.54
C PHE A 208 5.48 -20.95 7.45
N PRO A 209 5.92 -20.11 8.41
CA PRO A 209 7.25 -19.50 8.35
C PRO A 209 8.40 -20.51 8.39
N GLU A 210 8.24 -21.63 9.09
CA GLU A 210 9.26 -22.70 9.14
C GLU A 210 9.54 -23.31 7.76
N LYS A 211 8.57 -23.27 6.86
CA LYS A 211 8.69 -23.83 5.50
C LYS A 211 9.26 -22.84 4.49
N ASN A 212 9.28 -21.55 4.81
CA ASN A 212 9.81 -20.48 3.95
C ASN A 212 10.29 -19.28 4.79
N PRO A 213 11.37 -19.41 5.61
CA PRO A 213 11.79 -18.36 6.55
C PRO A 213 12.54 -17.22 5.85
N ASP A 214 11.91 -16.56 4.85
CA ASP A 214 12.55 -15.52 4.05
C ASP A 214 12.37 -14.09 4.57
N GLY A 215 11.50 -13.88 5.58
CA GLY A 215 11.23 -12.58 6.21
C GLY A 215 10.24 -11.70 5.49
N GLY A 216 9.81 -12.04 4.28
CA GLY A 216 8.77 -11.34 3.53
C GLY A 216 7.35 -11.72 3.98
N PHE A 217 6.34 -11.25 3.27
CA PHE A 217 4.95 -11.41 3.64
C PHE A 217 4.13 -12.13 2.57
N TYR A 218 3.15 -12.91 3.03
CA TYR A 218 2.13 -13.56 2.22
C TYR A 218 0.74 -13.01 2.53
N TYR A 219 -0.30 -13.48 1.82
CA TYR A 219 -1.62 -12.85 1.81
C TYR A 219 -2.41 -13.03 3.10
N THR A 220 -2.52 -14.26 3.62
CA THR A 220 -3.31 -14.56 4.84
C THR A 220 -2.87 -15.84 5.53
N PRO A 221 -2.84 -15.87 6.87
CA PRO A 221 -2.64 -17.09 7.65
C PRO A 221 -3.97 -17.85 7.92
N ALA A 222 -5.12 -17.18 7.73
CA ALA A 222 -6.43 -17.73 8.04
C ALA A 222 -6.84 -18.84 7.05
N ALA A 223 -7.76 -19.70 7.46
CA ALA A 223 -8.32 -20.78 6.63
C ALA A 223 -7.26 -21.71 5.99
N GLY A 224 -6.20 -22.02 6.74
CA GLY A 224 -5.13 -22.90 6.27
C GLY A 224 -3.97 -22.20 5.55
N GLY A 225 -4.00 -20.86 5.47
CA GLY A 225 -2.96 -20.03 4.86
C GLY A 225 -3.03 -19.98 3.33
N GLU A 226 -2.77 -18.80 2.78
CA GLU A 226 -2.73 -18.59 1.33
C GLU A 226 -1.73 -17.50 0.95
N SER A 227 -1.02 -17.71 -0.15
CA SER A 227 -0.26 -16.69 -0.85
C SER A 227 -0.72 -16.58 -2.30
N GLN A 228 -0.92 -15.35 -2.76
CA GLN A 228 -1.26 -15.09 -4.17
C GLN A 228 -0.07 -15.40 -5.12
N ALA A 229 1.16 -15.49 -4.57
CA ALA A 229 2.36 -15.93 -5.26
C ALA A 229 2.53 -17.48 -5.25
N GLY A 230 1.56 -18.22 -4.68
CA GLY A 230 1.61 -19.67 -4.58
C GLY A 230 2.51 -20.18 -3.46
N THR A 231 3.02 -21.42 -3.63
CA THR A 231 3.83 -22.12 -2.64
C THR A 231 5.23 -22.47 -3.16
N THR A 232 6.17 -22.64 -2.24
CA THR A 232 7.48 -23.22 -2.53
C THR A 232 7.38 -24.73 -2.76
N ALA A 233 8.42 -25.36 -3.30
CA ALA A 233 8.47 -26.82 -3.45
C ALA A 233 8.31 -27.57 -2.10
N GLY A 234 8.74 -26.93 -0.98
CA GLY A 234 8.55 -27.45 0.38
C GLY A 234 7.18 -27.15 1.00
N GLY A 235 6.23 -26.58 0.24
CA GLY A 235 4.89 -26.25 0.72
C GLY A 235 4.83 -25.01 1.62
N GLY A 236 5.87 -24.16 1.62
CA GLY A 236 5.86 -22.85 2.28
C GLY A 236 5.11 -21.81 1.45
N LEU A 237 4.45 -20.85 2.10
CA LEU A 237 3.75 -19.75 1.42
C LEU A 237 4.80 -18.76 0.87
N ARG A 238 4.73 -18.43 -0.43
CA ARG A 238 5.70 -17.51 -1.03
C ARG A 238 5.42 -16.08 -0.61
N SER A 239 6.48 -15.36 -0.26
CA SER A 239 6.44 -13.92 -0.07
C SER A 239 6.40 -13.19 -1.42
N TYR A 240 5.77 -12.00 -1.45
CA TYR A 240 5.78 -11.12 -2.61
C TYR A 240 5.74 -9.64 -2.22
N ALA A 241 6.20 -8.78 -3.12
CA ALA A 241 6.58 -7.42 -2.73
C ALA A 241 5.41 -6.55 -2.28
N SER A 242 4.27 -6.57 -2.97
CA SER A 242 3.13 -5.74 -2.54
C SER A 242 2.65 -6.09 -1.12
N MET A 243 2.68 -7.36 -0.72
CA MET A 243 2.37 -7.73 0.67
C MET A 243 3.51 -7.42 1.63
N THR A 244 4.77 -7.54 1.21
CA THR A 244 5.90 -7.20 2.07
C THR A 244 5.94 -5.70 2.38
N TYR A 245 5.65 -4.83 1.41
CA TYR A 245 5.49 -3.41 1.67
C TYR A 245 4.24 -3.09 2.51
N ALA A 246 3.12 -3.78 2.27
CA ALA A 246 1.91 -3.61 3.08
C ALA A 246 2.14 -3.99 4.56
N GLY A 247 2.83 -5.12 4.79
CA GLY A 247 3.21 -5.56 6.14
C GLY A 247 4.17 -4.60 6.83
N LEU A 248 5.22 -4.16 6.13
CA LEU A 248 6.18 -3.18 6.64
C LEU A 248 5.49 -1.87 7.05
N LYS A 249 4.68 -1.30 6.16
CA LYS A 249 3.89 -0.09 6.44
C LYS A 249 3.00 -0.28 7.67
N SER A 250 2.29 -1.39 7.74
CA SER A 250 1.38 -1.69 8.84
C SER A 250 2.09 -1.81 10.18
N MET A 251 3.28 -2.41 10.21
CA MET A 251 4.13 -2.49 11.40
C MET A 251 4.56 -1.10 11.89
N ILE A 252 5.01 -0.24 10.97
CA ILE A 252 5.42 1.13 11.31
C ILE A 252 4.21 1.93 11.84
N PHE A 253 3.05 1.83 11.22
CA PHE A 253 1.82 2.48 11.68
C PHE A 253 1.34 1.96 13.04
N ALA A 254 1.66 0.72 13.39
CA ALA A 254 1.40 0.15 14.72
C ALA A 254 2.51 0.43 15.75
N GLY A 255 3.45 1.32 15.43
CA GLY A 255 4.47 1.83 16.37
C GLY A 255 5.77 1.04 16.41
N LEU A 256 6.00 0.07 15.51
CA LEU A 256 7.28 -0.63 15.49
C LEU A 256 8.38 0.21 14.86
N GLY A 257 9.50 0.32 15.59
CA GLY A 257 10.70 0.97 15.09
C GLY A 257 11.52 0.07 14.16
N ARG A 258 12.50 0.67 13.47
CA ARG A 258 13.40 -0.03 12.55
C ARG A 258 14.24 -1.13 13.20
N ASP A 259 14.41 -1.07 14.53
CA ASP A 259 15.17 -2.07 15.28
C ASP A 259 14.40 -3.32 15.64
N ASP A 260 13.07 -3.31 15.47
CA ASP A 260 12.25 -4.51 15.65
C ASP A 260 12.67 -5.62 14.66
N PRO A 261 12.86 -6.87 15.10
CA PRO A 261 13.31 -7.96 14.24
C PRO A 261 12.37 -8.23 13.06
N ARG A 262 11.07 -7.99 13.20
CA ARG A 262 10.07 -8.13 12.13
C ARG A 262 10.27 -7.09 11.04
N VAL A 263 10.49 -5.83 11.43
CA VAL A 263 10.79 -4.72 10.51
C VAL A 263 12.12 -4.96 9.79
N LYS A 264 13.17 -5.37 10.52
CA LYS A 264 14.48 -5.73 9.93
C LYS A 264 14.34 -6.84 8.88
N ALA A 265 13.63 -7.91 9.20
CA ALA A 265 13.45 -9.04 8.29
C ALA A 265 12.70 -8.62 7.00
N ALA A 266 11.67 -7.81 7.13
CA ALA A 266 10.95 -7.23 5.98
C ALA A 266 11.89 -6.40 5.09
N ILE A 267 12.68 -5.49 5.69
CA ILE A 267 13.64 -4.65 4.97
C ILE A 267 14.70 -5.51 4.27
N GLU A 268 15.23 -6.55 4.91
CA GLU A 268 16.21 -7.45 4.30
C GLU A 268 15.63 -8.24 3.11
N TRP A 269 14.35 -8.64 3.19
CA TRP A 269 13.65 -9.22 2.04
C TRP A 269 13.54 -8.22 0.89
N LEU A 270 13.10 -6.99 1.17
CA LEU A 270 12.94 -5.92 0.19
C LEU A 270 14.26 -5.53 -0.48
N LYS A 271 15.37 -5.50 0.28
CA LYS A 271 16.72 -5.26 -0.27
C LYS A 271 17.11 -6.27 -1.35
N LYS A 272 16.73 -7.54 -1.18
CA LYS A 272 17.02 -8.63 -2.12
C LYS A 272 16.16 -8.59 -3.38
N HIS A 273 15.00 -7.93 -3.31
CA HIS A 273 13.98 -7.97 -4.35
C HIS A 273 13.60 -6.55 -4.85
N TYR A 274 14.45 -5.55 -4.59
CA TYR A 274 14.16 -4.18 -4.96
C TYR A 274 14.14 -3.99 -6.47
N THR A 275 13.01 -3.56 -7.01
CA THR A 275 12.81 -3.16 -8.43
C THR A 275 11.47 -2.46 -8.59
N PHE A 276 11.33 -1.57 -9.59
CA PHE A 276 10.06 -1.02 -10.04
C PHE A 276 9.67 -1.50 -11.46
N GLU A 277 10.36 -2.52 -11.99
CA GLU A 277 9.98 -3.10 -13.28
C GLU A 277 8.81 -4.08 -13.20
N GLU A 278 8.65 -4.73 -12.04
CA GLU A 278 7.59 -5.69 -11.76
C GLU A 278 7.24 -5.68 -10.26
N ASN A 279 6.15 -6.35 -9.87
CA ASN A 279 5.83 -6.69 -8.48
C ASN A 279 6.57 -8.01 -8.13
N PRO A 280 7.72 -7.96 -7.44
CA PRO A 280 8.52 -9.15 -7.16
C PRO A 280 7.72 -10.29 -6.53
N GLY A 281 7.80 -11.47 -7.14
CA GLY A 281 7.00 -12.65 -6.80
C GLY A 281 5.67 -12.76 -7.55
N MET A 282 5.22 -11.69 -8.24
CA MET A 282 3.94 -11.62 -8.96
C MET A 282 4.09 -11.20 -10.44
N GLY A 283 5.30 -10.79 -10.86
CA GLY A 283 5.52 -10.22 -12.19
C GLY A 283 4.69 -8.96 -12.40
N GLN A 284 3.92 -8.89 -13.49
CA GLN A 284 3.09 -7.72 -13.79
C GLN A 284 1.73 -7.72 -13.05
N ALA A 285 1.37 -8.78 -12.33
CA ALA A 285 0.10 -8.82 -11.62
C ALA A 285 0.10 -7.87 -10.40
N GLY A 286 -0.84 -6.94 -10.36
CA GLY A 286 -0.99 -5.97 -9.28
C GLY A 286 0.15 -4.95 -9.23
N LEU A 287 0.70 -4.54 -10.39
CA LEU A 287 1.85 -3.65 -10.47
C LEU A 287 1.56 -2.25 -9.90
N TYR A 288 0.39 -1.69 -10.18
CA TYR A 288 0.06 -0.33 -9.71
C TYR A 288 -0.36 -0.32 -8.25
N TYR A 289 -1.02 -1.36 -7.78
CA TYR A 289 -1.21 -1.59 -6.35
C TYR A 289 0.15 -1.73 -5.62
N TYR A 290 1.10 -2.44 -6.23
CA TYR A 290 2.48 -2.53 -5.73
C TYR A 290 3.14 -1.16 -5.64
N TYR A 291 3.08 -0.31 -6.69
CA TYR A 291 3.64 1.04 -6.69
C TYR A 291 3.04 1.91 -5.57
N HIS A 292 1.71 1.90 -5.45
CA HIS A 292 1.01 2.60 -4.38
C HIS A 292 1.47 2.14 -2.98
N THR A 293 1.55 0.84 -2.76
CA THR A 293 1.91 0.27 -1.45
C THR A 293 3.39 0.50 -1.13
N ALA A 294 4.27 0.32 -2.13
CA ALA A 294 5.71 0.51 -1.99
C ALA A 294 6.06 1.97 -1.71
N SER A 295 5.50 2.92 -2.47
CA SER A 295 5.74 4.34 -2.25
C SER A 295 5.35 4.76 -0.84
N LYS A 296 4.17 4.33 -0.36
CA LYS A 296 3.71 4.67 0.99
C LYS A 296 4.57 4.02 2.08
N ALA A 297 5.00 2.78 1.89
CA ALA A 297 5.86 2.09 2.84
C ALA A 297 7.26 2.71 2.93
N LEU A 298 7.85 3.09 1.80
CA LEU A 298 9.16 3.76 1.74
C LEU A 298 9.09 5.19 2.31
N ASP A 299 8.00 5.91 2.06
CA ASP A 299 7.76 7.24 2.62
C ASP A 299 7.69 7.21 4.15
N VAL A 300 6.89 6.32 4.75
CA VAL A 300 6.80 6.18 6.21
C VAL A 300 8.05 5.57 6.84
N LEU A 301 8.83 4.81 6.07
CA LEU A 301 10.15 4.35 6.48
C LEU A 301 11.14 5.51 6.61
N GLY A 302 11.04 6.57 5.82
CA GLY A 302 11.64 7.89 6.00
C GLY A 302 12.85 8.21 5.13
N PRO A 303 13.86 7.35 4.83
CA PRO A 303 14.97 7.74 3.99
C PRO A 303 14.59 7.87 2.52
N ASP A 304 15.10 8.90 1.86
CA ASP A 304 14.97 9.06 0.40
C ASP A 304 15.82 8.04 -0.36
N THR A 305 16.85 7.48 0.29
CA THR A 305 17.72 6.48 -0.29
C THR A 305 17.45 5.11 0.29
N PHE A 306 17.19 4.13 -0.57
CA PHE A 306 17.09 2.72 -0.22
C PHE A 306 18.32 1.97 -0.74
N THR A 307 19.01 1.21 0.14
CA THR A 307 20.19 0.45 -0.26
C THR A 307 19.82 -1.02 -0.48
N ASP A 308 20.07 -1.55 -1.68
CA ASP A 308 19.79 -2.95 -2.03
C ASP A 308 20.77 -3.94 -1.38
N ALA A 309 20.53 -5.24 -1.57
CA ALA A 309 21.40 -6.29 -1.00
C ALA A 309 22.80 -6.33 -1.63
N ALA A 310 23.02 -5.73 -2.79
CA ALA A 310 24.33 -5.56 -3.42
C ALA A 310 25.07 -4.31 -2.92
N GLY A 311 24.48 -3.55 -2.01
CA GLY A 311 25.04 -2.31 -1.47
C GLY A 311 24.87 -1.09 -2.38
N ARG A 312 24.04 -1.19 -3.42
CA ARG A 312 23.75 -0.07 -4.31
C ARG A 312 22.67 0.82 -3.69
N ALA A 313 22.93 2.13 -3.67
CA ALA A 313 22.01 3.12 -3.20
C ALA A 313 21.04 3.53 -4.34
N HIS A 314 19.76 3.56 -4.03
CA HIS A 314 18.66 3.90 -4.92
C HIS A 314 17.93 5.13 -4.39
N ASP A 315 17.79 6.17 -5.20
CA ASP A 315 16.78 7.20 -4.96
C ASP A 315 15.43 6.65 -5.40
N TRP A 316 14.73 6.03 -4.47
CA TRP A 316 13.49 5.31 -4.76
C TRP A 316 12.37 6.26 -5.27
N ARG A 317 12.39 7.54 -4.87
CA ARG A 317 11.41 8.53 -5.34
C ARG A 317 11.61 8.81 -6.83
N ASP A 318 12.84 9.05 -7.23
CA ASP A 318 13.19 9.32 -8.64
C ASP A 318 12.98 8.07 -9.51
N GLU A 319 13.37 6.88 -9.03
CA GLU A 319 13.22 5.64 -9.79
C GLU A 319 11.74 5.27 -9.99
N LEU A 320 10.90 5.37 -8.94
CA LEU A 320 9.47 5.10 -9.05
C LEU A 320 8.77 6.16 -9.91
N THR A 321 9.12 7.41 -9.77
CA THR A 321 8.60 8.51 -10.61
C THR A 321 8.92 8.27 -12.08
N THR A 322 10.15 7.90 -12.39
CA THR A 322 10.57 7.55 -13.77
C THR A 322 9.77 6.37 -14.30
N ALA A 323 9.58 5.33 -13.49
CA ALA A 323 8.78 4.16 -13.86
C ALA A 323 7.32 4.52 -14.16
N LEU A 324 6.72 5.41 -13.37
CA LEU A 324 5.33 5.87 -13.57
C LEU A 324 5.21 6.78 -14.79
N VAL A 325 6.05 7.82 -14.90
CA VAL A 325 5.98 8.79 -16.02
C VAL A 325 6.18 8.09 -17.37
N SER A 326 7.11 7.14 -17.47
CA SER A 326 7.35 6.39 -18.70
C SER A 326 6.19 5.51 -19.16
N ARG A 327 5.28 5.12 -18.24
CA ARG A 327 4.13 4.27 -18.51
C ARG A 327 2.81 5.05 -18.68
N GLN A 328 2.83 6.40 -18.53
CA GLN A 328 1.63 7.21 -18.68
C GLN A 328 1.14 7.23 -20.12
N ARG A 329 -0.13 7.01 -20.34
CA ARG A 329 -0.79 7.09 -21.64
C ARG A 329 -0.96 8.54 -22.09
N LYS A 330 -1.22 8.73 -23.38
CA LYS A 330 -1.41 10.08 -23.97
C LYS A 330 -2.58 10.84 -23.38
N ASP A 331 -3.64 10.11 -22.97
CA ASP A 331 -4.82 10.65 -22.31
C ASP A 331 -4.62 11.00 -20.82
N GLY A 332 -3.44 10.75 -20.28
CA GLY A 332 -3.09 11.00 -18.89
C GLY A 332 -3.35 9.84 -17.95
N SER A 333 -3.97 8.76 -18.41
CA SER A 333 -4.27 7.57 -17.61
C SER A 333 -3.10 6.59 -17.54
N TRP A 334 -3.28 5.58 -16.66
CA TRP A 334 -2.51 4.34 -16.65
C TRP A 334 -3.47 3.15 -16.70
N VAL A 335 -2.99 2.05 -17.26
CA VAL A 335 -3.60 0.73 -17.20
C VAL A 335 -2.49 -0.31 -17.13
N ASN A 336 -2.80 -1.47 -16.57
CA ASN A 336 -1.93 -2.63 -16.62
C ASN A 336 -2.42 -3.62 -17.69
N ALA A 337 -1.52 -4.13 -18.52
CA ALA A 337 -1.84 -5.20 -19.47
C ALA A 337 -2.23 -6.52 -18.76
N ASN A 338 -1.79 -6.71 -17.52
CA ASN A 338 -2.29 -7.76 -16.65
C ASN A 338 -3.48 -7.22 -15.83
N GLU A 339 -4.69 -7.56 -16.27
CA GLU A 339 -5.94 -7.03 -15.71
C GLU A 339 -6.34 -7.63 -14.35
N ARG A 340 -5.51 -8.53 -13.79
CA ARG A 340 -5.79 -9.11 -12.47
C ARG A 340 -6.00 -8.00 -11.44
N TRP A 341 -7.00 -8.21 -10.57
CA TRP A 341 -7.43 -7.23 -9.56
C TRP A 341 -7.89 -5.89 -10.14
N LEU A 342 -8.55 -5.93 -11.29
CA LEU A 342 -9.13 -4.77 -11.97
C LEU A 342 -8.08 -3.75 -12.45
N GLU A 343 -6.81 -4.14 -12.59
CA GLU A 343 -5.78 -3.20 -13.09
C GLU A 343 -5.88 -2.93 -14.61
N GLY A 344 -6.89 -3.47 -15.30
CA GLY A 344 -7.35 -3.00 -16.61
C GLY A 344 -8.23 -1.74 -16.56
N GLU A 345 -8.72 -1.35 -15.35
CA GLU A 345 -9.62 -0.22 -15.15
C GLU A 345 -8.85 1.11 -15.06
N PRO A 346 -8.99 2.02 -16.02
CA PRO A 346 -8.14 3.21 -16.08
C PRO A 346 -8.27 4.14 -14.87
N VAL A 347 -9.48 4.32 -14.32
CA VAL A 347 -9.70 5.21 -13.17
C VAL A 347 -9.02 4.66 -11.92
N LEU A 348 -9.17 3.36 -11.65
CA LEU A 348 -8.53 2.69 -10.51
C LEU A 348 -7.00 2.80 -10.60
N VAL A 349 -6.46 2.42 -11.75
CA VAL A 349 -5.00 2.40 -11.96
C VAL A 349 -4.40 3.79 -11.95
N THR A 350 -5.09 4.78 -12.52
CA THR A 350 -4.66 6.19 -12.47
C THR A 350 -4.68 6.71 -11.03
N SER A 351 -5.66 6.32 -10.23
CA SER A 351 -5.70 6.68 -8.80
C SER A 351 -4.51 6.10 -8.02
N TYR A 352 -4.16 4.82 -8.23
CA TYR A 352 -2.96 4.24 -7.62
C TYR A 352 -1.67 4.91 -8.07
N ALA A 353 -1.52 5.17 -9.38
CA ALA A 353 -0.35 5.85 -9.93
C ALA A 353 -0.19 7.27 -9.36
N LEU A 354 -1.29 8.02 -9.28
CA LEU A 354 -1.30 9.39 -8.76
C LEU A 354 -0.99 9.43 -7.26
N LEU A 355 -1.52 8.48 -6.46
CA LEU A 355 -1.17 8.31 -5.05
C LEU A 355 0.32 7.98 -4.87
N ALA A 356 0.87 7.13 -5.73
CA ALA A 356 2.29 6.80 -5.69
C ALA A 356 3.16 8.02 -6.03
N LEU A 357 2.81 8.80 -7.07
CA LEU A 357 3.48 10.05 -7.39
C LEU A 357 3.39 11.09 -6.26
N ALA A 358 2.23 11.19 -5.58
CA ALA A 358 2.07 12.08 -4.43
C ALA A 358 3.04 11.72 -3.28
N ASN A 359 3.27 10.42 -3.02
CA ASN A 359 4.24 9.96 -2.02
C ASN A 359 5.70 10.17 -2.47
N CYS A 360 5.96 10.32 -3.78
CA CYS A 360 7.31 10.61 -4.29
C CYS A 360 7.69 12.10 -4.21
N ARG A 361 6.76 13.01 -3.91
CA ARG A 361 7.08 14.45 -3.73
C ARG A 361 7.91 14.65 -2.47
N ARG A 362 8.90 15.56 -2.57
CA ARG A 362 9.79 15.97 -1.47
C ARG A 362 9.30 17.23 -0.78
#